data_20e9abf1b8f8c5f4710d8424c921077a
#
_entry.id   20e9abf1b8f8c5f4710d8424c921077a
#
_cell.length_a   1.000
_cell.length_b   1.000
_cell.length_c   1.000
_cell.angle_alpha   90.00
_cell.angle_beta   90.00
_cell.angle_gamma   90.00
#
_symmetry.space_group_name_H-M   'P 1'
#
loop_
_entity.id
_entity.type
_entity.pdbx_description
1 polymer ?
#
loop_
_entity_poly.entity_id
_entity_poly.type
_entity_poly.pdbx_seq_one_letter_code
_entity_poly.pdbx_strand_id
1 'polypeptide(L)'
;MICELIRLQSSTAKPRIAIIRGENCITLQVIERMLETTYDEIMDKYIEMNVAHPFMEGNGRSTRIWLDLMLKRSLKRCVDWSQIDKNDYLSAMRESVSDSTHIKALVKHALTSKIDDREMFMKGIDYSYYYEQND
;
A
#
# COMPACT_ATOMS: atom_id res chain seq x y z
N MET A 1 -4.79 -10.32 8.35
CA MET A 1 -5.10 -9.40 7.24
C MET A 1 -4.16 -9.56 6.06
N ILE A 2 -2.85 -9.48 6.24
CA ILE A 2 -1.88 -9.70 5.17
C ILE A 2 -2.03 -11.10 4.57
N CYS A 3 -2.17 -12.12 5.42
CA CYS A 3 -2.35 -13.50 4.96
C CYS A 3 -3.63 -13.68 4.15
N GLU A 4 -4.70 -12.97 4.51
CA GLU A 4 -5.94 -12.99 3.76
C GLU A 4 -5.80 -12.30 2.41
N LEU A 5 -5.10 -11.18 2.36
CA LEU A 5 -4.84 -10.46 1.13
C LEU A 5 -4.04 -11.34 0.15
N ILE A 6 -3.00 -12.00 0.64
CA ILE A 6 -2.18 -12.93 -0.15
C ILE A 6 -3.02 -14.10 -0.64
N ARG A 7 -3.87 -14.64 0.23
CA ARG A 7 -4.72 -15.77 -0.10
C ARG A 7 -5.74 -15.43 -1.18
N LEU A 8 -6.34 -14.25 -1.13
CA LEU A 8 -7.28 -13.77 -2.14
C LEU A 8 -6.61 -13.59 -3.49
N GLN A 9 -5.40 -13.05 -3.50
CA GLN A 9 -4.64 -12.86 -4.73
C GLN A 9 -4.15 -14.18 -5.32
N SER A 10 -3.80 -15.14 -4.49
CA SER A 10 -3.28 -16.42 -4.96
C SER A 10 -4.32 -17.29 -5.66
N SER A 11 -5.61 -16.98 -5.54
CA SER A 11 -6.66 -17.69 -6.27
C SER A 11 -6.71 -17.32 -7.75
N THR A 12 -6.13 -16.18 -8.13
CA THR A 12 -6.21 -15.64 -9.49
C THR A 12 -4.85 -15.48 -10.17
N ALA A 13 -3.77 -15.47 -9.42
CA ALA A 13 -2.41 -15.31 -9.94
C ALA A 13 -1.43 -16.14 -9.11
N LYS A 14 -0.36 -16.58 -9.74
CA LYS A 14 0.70 -17.27 -8.99
C LYS A 14 1.38 -16.28 -8.06
N PRO A 15 1.34 -16.47 -6.74
CA PRO A 15 1.98 -15.55 -5.82
C PRO A 15 3.49 -15.59 -5.99
N ARG A 16 4.12 -14.45 -5.98
CA ARG A 16 5.57 -14.33 -6.05
C ARG A 16 6.25 -15.13 -4.93
N ILE A 17 5.59 -15.24 -3.81
CA ILE A 17 6.08 -15.98 -2.65
C ILE A 17 6.27 -17.47 -2.93
N ALA A 18 5.50 -18.05 -3.85
CA ALA A 18 5.68 -19.44 -4.27
C ALA A 18 6.99 -19.64 -5.03
N ILE A 19 7.50 -18.56 -5.62
CA ILE A 19 8.73 -18.57 -6.41
C ILE A 19 9.93 -18.22 -5.51
N ILE A 20 9.75 -17.28 -4.59
CA ILE A 20 10.84 -16.70 -3.78
C ILE A 20 10.87 -17.27 -2.37
N ARG A 21 10.13 -18.24 -2.06
CA ARG A 21 9.91 -18.90 -0.76
C ARG A 21 10.89 -18.60 0.40
N GLY A 22 10.56 -19.01 1.60
CA GLY A 22 11.41 -18.90 2.78
C GLY A 22 11.58 -17.48 3.27
N GLU A 23 12.44 -16.71 2.64
CA GLU A 23 12.72 -15.32 3.05
C GLU A 23 11.50 -14.44 3.03
N ASN A 24 10.69 -14.51 1.96
CA ASN A 24 9.48 -13.69 1.87
C ASN A 24 8.42 -14.09 2.88
N CYS A 25 8.32 -15.38 3.22
CA CYS A 25 7.39 -15.82 4.25
C CYS A 25 7.77 -15.24 5.62
N ILE A 26 9.07 -15.23 5.95
CA ILE A 26 9.57 -14.66 7.20
C ILE A 26 9.33 -13.15 7.22
N THR A 27 9.65 -12.47 6.12
CA THR A 27 9.44 -11.02 6.00
C THR A 27 7.97 -10.65 6.17
N LEU A 28 7.05 -11.39 5.54
CA LEU A 28 5.61 -11.13 5.67
C LEU A 28 5.12 -11.37 7.09
N GLN A 29 5.64 -12.37 7.79
CA GLN A 29 5.30 -12.60 9.19
C GLN A 29 5.74 -11.45 10.10
N VAL A 30 6.95 -10.92 9.85
CA VAL A 30 7.44 -9.74 10.58
C VAL A 30 6.57 -8.52 10.30
N ILE A 31 6.24 -8.28 9.03
CA ILE A 31 5.39 -7.15 8.63
C ILE A 31 4.02 -7.26 9.30
N GLU A 32 3.42 -8.45 9.33
CA GLU A 32 2.11 -8.66 9.92
C GLU A 32 2.06 -8.27 11.40
N ARG A 33 3.18 -8.42 12.10
CA ARG A 33 3.31 -8.08 13.53
C ARG A 33 3.64 -6.62 13.78
N MET A 34 3.97 -5.84 12.75
CA MET A 34 4.25 -4.41 12.91
C MET A 34 2.99 -3.68 13.39
N LEU A 35 3.20 -2.69 14.25
CA LEU A 35 2.11 -1.89 14.80
C LEU A 35 1.45 -1.03 13.72
N GLU A 36 0.15 -0.79 13.87
CA GLU A 36 -0.63 0.02 12.94
C GLU A 36 -1.62 0.94 13.69
N THR A 37 -1.17 1.54 14.79
CA THR A 37 -2.01 2.41 15.62
C THR A 37 -1.81 3.89 15.33
N THR A 38 -0.63 4.29 14.88
CA THR A 38 -0.33 5.69 14.51
C THR A 38 -0.08 5.80 13.01
N TYR A 39 -0.16 7.02 12.50
CA TYR A 39 0.11 7.28 11.10
C TYR A 39 1.51 6.80 10.67
N ASP A 40 2.52 7.14 11.47
CA ASP A 40 3.89 6.73 11.14
C ASP A 40 4.06 5.21 11.14
N GLU A 41 3.47 4.53 12.10
CA GLU A 41 3.50 3.07 12.15
C GLU A 41 2.83 2.44 10.94
N ILE A 42 1.67 2.96 10.55
CA ILE A 42 0.95 2.50 9.35
C ILE A 42 1.79 2.70 8.10
N MET A 43 2.41 3.87 7.95
CA MET A 43 3.24 4.16 6.80
C MET A 43 4.49 3.30 6.74
N ASP A 44 5.14 3.06 7.87
CA ASP A 44 6.30 2.16 7.94
C ASP A 44 5.91 0.75 7.49
N LYS A 45 4.77 0.27 7.96
CA LYS A 45 4.23 -1.05 7.58
C LYS A 45 3.92 -1.11 6.08
N TYR A 46 3.33 -0.06 5.53
CA TYR A 46 3.04 0.06 4.10
C TYR A 46 4.31 0.00 3.26
N ILE A 47 5.35 0.75 3.66
CA ILE A 47 6.63 0.78 2.96
C ILE A 47 7.28 -0.61 2.95
N GLU A 48 7.30 -1.29 4.08
CA GLU A 48 7.85 -2.65 4.18
C GLU A 48 7.11 -3.63 3.29
N MET A 49 5.78 -3.51 3.19
CA MET A 49 4.98 -4.37 2.31
C MET A 49 5.33 -4.13 0.84
N ASN A 50 5.57 -2.88 0.45
CA ASN A 50 6.00 -2.58 -0.92
C ASN A 50 7.38 -3.17 -1.22
N VAL A 51 8.29 -3.13 -0.26
CA VAL A 51 9.63 -3.74 -0.41
C VAL A 51 9.52 -5.26 -0.53
N ALA A 52 8.65 -5.88 0.26
CA ALA A 52 8.45 -7.33 0.23
C ALA A 52 7.92 -7.84 -1.11
N HIS A 53 7.10 -7.04 -1.80
CA HIS A 53 6.62 -7.32 -3.15
C HIS A 53 6.04 -8.73 -3.28
N PRO A 54 4.98 -9.09 -2.51
CA PRO A 54 4.57 -10.49 -2.34
C PRO A 54 3.89 -11.13 -3.55
N PHE A 55 3.45 -10.34 -4.53
CA PHE A 55 2.74 -10.83 -5.70
C PHE A 55 3.59 -10.71 -6.96
N MET A 56 3.25 -11.43 -8.01
CA MET A 56 3.94 -11.32 -9.30
C MET A 56 3.62 -9.99 -9.97
N GLU A 57 2.38 -9.53 -9.85
CA GLU A 57 1.94 -8.23 -10.36
C GLU A 57 0.83 -7.69 -9.48
N GLY A 58 0.52 -6.41 -9.64
CA GLY A 58 -0.51 -5.76 -8.84
C GLY A 58 -0.07 -5.47 -7.41
N ASN A 59 1.22 -5.51 -7.10
CA ASN A 59 1.73 -5.21 -5.75
C ASN A 59 1.38 -3.79 -5.32
N GLY A 60 1.57 -2.82 -6.19
CA GLY A 60 1.23 -1.43 -5.88
C GLY A 60 -0.26 -1.25 -5.60
N ARG A 61 -1.11 -1.80 -6.47
CA ARG A 61 -2.57 -1.70 -6.29
C ARG A 61 -3.02 -2.35 -4.99
N SER A 62 -2.54 -3.57 -4.72
CA SER A 62 -2.91 -4.30 -3.52
C SER A 62 -2.46 -3.60 -2.26
N THR A 63 -1.24 -3.09 -2.24
CA THR A 63 -0.71 -2.41 -1.05
C THR A 63 -1.37 -1.05 -0.81
N ARG A 64 -1.78 -0.34 -1.87
CA ARG A 64 -2.53 0.92 -1.70
C ARG A 64 -3.92 0.66 -1.11
N ILE A 65 -4.61 -0.38 -1.55
CA ILE A 65 -5.90 -0.79 -0.95
C ILE A 65 -5.69 -1.14 0.52
N TRP A 66 -4.66 -1.91 0.81
CA TRP A 66 -4.34 -2.32 2.17
C TRP A 66 -4.01 -1.11 3.06
N LEU A 67 -3.28 -0.13 2.54
CA LEU A 67 -3.00 1.12 3.25
C LEU A 67 -4.29 1.83 3.64
N ASP A 68 -5.23 1.97 2.69
CA ASP A 68 -6.52 2.61 2.97
C ASP A 68 -7.32 1.85 4.03
N LEU A 69 -7.27 0.52 4.02
CA LEU A 69 -7.93 -0.30 5.04
C LEU A 69 -7.33 -0.07 6.43
N MET A 70 -6.02 0.00 6.54
CA MET A 70 -5.34 0.27 7.81
C MET A 70 -5.68 1.67 8.33
N LEU A 71 -5.63 2.67 7.45
CA LEU A 71 -5.96 4.05 7.81
C LEU A 71 -7.42 4.18 8.25
N LYS A 72 -8.32 3.54 7.54
CA LYS A 72 -9.75 3.53 7.87
C LYS A 72 -9.98 2.93 9.25
N ARG A 73 -9.36 1.79 9.53
CA ARG A 73 -9.54 1.06 10.79
C ARG A 73 -8.99 1.84 11.99
N SER A 74 -7.79 2.39 11.86
CA SER A 74 -7.09 2.99 12.99
C SER A 74 -7.32 4.49 13.14
N LEU A 75 -7.41 5.23 12.04
CA LEU A 75 -7.47 6.69 12.05
C LEU A 75 -8.77 7.27 11.50
N LYS A 76 -9.65 6.43 10.95
CA LYS A 76 -10.88 6.88 10.28
C LYS A 76 -10.58 7.86 9.15
N ARG A 77 -9.55 7.54 8.35
CA ARG A 77 -9.11 8.32 7.20
C ARG A 77 -8.87 7.39 6.03
N CYS A 78 -8.83 7.93 4.84
CA CYS A 78 -8.35 7.26 3.65
C CYS A 78 -7.57 8.28 2.81
N VAL A 79 -6.90 7.79 1.76
CA VAL A 79 -6.09 8.65 0.91
C VAL A 79 -6.91 9.10 -0.29
N ASP A 80 -6.93 10.41 -0.55
CA ASP A 80 -7.42 10.92 -1.82
C ASP A 80 -6.28 10.87 -2.83
N TRP A 81 -6.17 9.76 -3.52
CA TRP A 81 -5.08 9.52 -4.45
C TRP A 81 -5.02 10.54 -5.58
N SER A 82 -6.12 11.25 -5.87
CA SER A 82 -6.13 12.31 -6.87
C SER A 82 -5.31 13.54 -6.47
N GLN A 83 -4.97 13.68 -5.20
CA GLN A 83 -4.15 14.76 -4.70
C GLN A 83 -2.65 14.49 -4.80
N ILE A 84 -2.27 13.30 -5.24
CA ILE A 84 -0.87 12.89 -5.32
C ILE A 84 -0.47 12.72 -6.78
N ASP A 85 0.51 13.52 -7.23
CA ASP A 85 1.05 13.42 -8.57
C ASP A 85 1.78 12.10 -8.77
N LYS A 86 1.62 11.50 -9.94
CA LYS A 86 2.23 10.21 -10.30
C LYS A 86 3.74 10.22 -10.13
N ASN A 87 4.40 11.22 -10.66
CA ASN A 87 5.86 11.30 -10.63
C ASN A 87 6.38 11.51 -9.21
N ASP A 88 5.69 12.35 -8.43
CA ASP A 88 6.03 12.56 -7.02
C ASP A 88 5.84 11.28 -6.22
N TYR A 89 4.75 10.57 -6.44
CA TYR A 89 4.48 9.31 -5.76
C TYR A 89 5.56 8.26 -6.07
N LEU A 90 5.88 8.07 -7.33
CA LEU A 90 6.89 7.09 -7.73
C LEU A 90 8.28 7.44 -7.19
N SER A 91 8.64 8.72 -7.23
CA SER A 91 9.89 9.21 -6.68
C SER A 91 9.95 9.01 -5.17
N ALA A 92 8.88 9.37 -4.46
CA ALA A 92 8.80 9.22 -3.01
C ALA A 92 8.86 7.76 -2.57
N MET A 93 8.23 6.85 -3.34
CA MET A 93 8.28 5.43 -3.04
C MET A 93 9.69 4.86 -3.25
N ARG A 94 10.41 5.30 -4.28
CA ARG A 94 11.80 4.90 -4.47
C ARG A 94 12.69 5.38 -3.32
N GLU A 95 12.49 6.61 -2.86
CA GLU A 95 13.22 7.17 -1.73
C GLU A 95 12.89 6.47 -0.41
N SER A 96 11.67 5.94 -0.28
CA SER A 96 11.16 5.41 0.99
C SER A 96 12.00 4.26 1.55
N VAL A 97 12.78 3.59 0.71
CA VAL A 97 13.68 2.51 1.13
C VAL A 97 14.77 3.04 2.08
N SER A 98 15.24 4.27 1.84
CA SER A 98 16.28 4.90 2.66
C SER A 98 15.75 6.07 3.50
N ASP A 99 14.76 6.81 2.99
CA ASP A 99 14.16 7.96 3.67
C ASP A 99 12.67 8.03 3.34
N SER A 100 11.84 7.83 4.35
CA SER A 100 10.38 7.80 4.21
C SER A 100 9.71 9.17 4.37
N THR A 101 10.47 10.23 4.60
CA THR A 101 9.91 11.57 4.88
C THR A 101 9.01 12.06 3.74
N HIS A 102 9.44 11.92 2.51
CA HIS A 102 8.72 12.40 1.33
C HIS A 102 7.37 11.69 1.16
N ILE A 103 7.36 10.35 1.18
CA ILE A 103 6.11 9.60 1.00
C ILE A 103 5.14 9.84 2.16
N LYS A 104 5.65 9.93 3.38
CA LYS A 104 4.82 10.24 4.55
C LYS A 104 4.16 11.62 4.42
N ALA A 105 4.90 12.62 3.94
CA ALA A 105 4.35 13.96 3.73
C ALA A 105 3.29 13.99 2.63
N LEU A 106 3.55 13.32 1.50
CA LEU A 106 2.61 13.27 0.38
C LEU A 106 1.28 12.62 0.79
N VAL A 107 1.34 11.47 1.43
CA VAL A 107 0.13 10.75 1.84
C VAL A 107 -0.61 11.50 2.93
N LYS A 108 0.10 12.05 3.91
CA LYS A 108 -0.52 12.81 4.99
C LYS A 108 -1.31 14.01 4.47
N HIS A 109 -0.76 14.70 3.48
CA HIS A 109 -1.41 15.85 2.87
C HIS A 109 -2.68 15.47 2.09
N ALA A 110 -2.75 14.23 1.62
CA ALA A 110 -3.87 13.70 0.84
C ALA A 110 -4.91 12.97 1.69
N LEU A 111 -4.74 12.90 3.01
CA LEU A 111 -5.71 12.21 3.87
C LEU A 111 -7.05 12.93 3.89
N THR A 112 -8.12 12.15 3.84
CA THR A 112 -9.50 12.65 3.89
C THR A 112 -10.33 11.82 4.86
N SER A 113 -11.41 12.42 5.39
CA SER A 113 -12.37 11.73 6.24
C SER A 113 -13.49 11.03 5.46
N LYS A 114 -13.47 11.10 4.14
CA LYS A 114 -14.52 10.53 3.28
C LYS A 114 -14.36 9.01 3.10
N ILE A 115 -14.37 8.27 4.19
CA ILE A 115 -14.09 6.83 4.21
C ILE A 115 -15.25 5.98 3.69
N ASP A 116 -16.47 6.51 3.66
CA ASP A 116 -17.65 5.80 3.17
C ASP A 116 -18.17 6.38 1.86
N ASP A 117 -17.37 7.19 1.18
CA ASP A 117 -17.74 7.86 -0.07
C ASP A 117 -17.37 6.97 -1.25
N ARG A 118 -18.39 6.56 -2.02
CA ARG A 118 -18.21 5.72 -3.19
C ARG A 118 -17.34 6.40 -4.27
N GLU A 119 -17.51 7.69 -4.47
CA GLU A 119 -16.74 8.44 -5.46
C GLU A 119 -15.26 8.46 -5.07
N MET A 120 -14.96 8.61 -3.79
CA MET A 120 -13.59 8.56 -3.28
C MET A 120 -12.97 7.19 -3.53
N PHE A 121 -13.72 6.13 -3.28
CA PHE A 121 -13.27 4.77 -3.52
C PHE A 121 -12.99 4.50 -5.01
N MET A 122 -13.92 4.90 -5.89
CA MET A 122 -13.75 4.73 -7.34
C MET A 122 -12.57 5.55 -7.86
N LYS A 123 -12.40 6.76 -7.36
CA LYS A 123 -11.26 7.62 -7.69
C LYS A 123 -9.94 6.94 -7.30
N GLY A 124 -9.90 6.31 -6.14
CA GLY A 124 -8.73 5.55 -5.68
C GLY A 124 -8.36 4.42 -6.63
N ILE A 125 -9.34 3.67 -7.12
CA ILE A 125 -9.12 2.60 -8.08
C ILE A 125 -8.54 3.16 -9.39
N ASP A 126 -9.14 4.21 -9.93
CA ASP A 126 -8.70 4.82 -11.19
C ASP A 126 -7.26 5.33 -11.07
N TYR A 127 -6.93 6.04 -10.01
CA TYR A 127 -5.58 6.54 -9.79
C TYR A 127 -4.58 5.43 -9.53
N SER A 128 -5.00 4.34 -8.92
CA SER A 128 -4.13 3.19 -8.71
C SER A 128 -3.64 2.61 -10.04
N TYR A 129 -4.52 2.48 -11.03
CA TYR A 129 -4.13 2.09 -12.37
C TYR A 129 -3.26 3.15 -13.06
N TYR A 130 -3.59 4.41 -12.88
CA TYR A 130 -2.82 5.52 -13.46
C TYR A 130 -1.36 5.49 -12.99
N TYR A 131 -1.11 5.24 -11.71
CA TYR A 131 0.26 5.17 -11.17
C TYR A 131 1.09 4.05 -11.78
N GLU A 132 0.45 3.03 -12.33
CA GLU A 132 1.12 1.88 -12.92
C GLU A 132 1.27 1.96 -14.44
N GLN A 133 0.68 2.97 -15.08
CA GLN A 133 0.82 3.15 -16.53
C GLN A 133 2.23 3.62 -16.88
N ASN A 134 2.78 3.00 -17.91
CA ASN A 134 4.03 3.45 -18.50
C ASN A 134 3.72 4.57 -19.50
N ASP A 135 4.48 5.65 -19.41
CA ASP A 135 4.36 6.77 -20.35
C ASP A 135 5.06 6.45 -21.66
#